data_9f71e320e5b93a89ed17249c96786047
#
_entry.id   9f71e320e5b93a89ed17249c96786047
#
_cell.length_a   1.000
_cell.length_b   1.000
_cell.length_c   1.000
_cell.angle_alpha   90.00
_cell.angle_beta   90.00
_cell.angle_gamma   90.00
#
_symmetry.space_group_name_H-M   'P 1'
#
loop_
_entity.id
_entity.type
_entity.pdbx_description
1 polymer ?
#
loop_
_entity_poly.entity_id
_entity_poly.type
_entity_poly.pdbx_seq_one_letter_code
_entity_poly.pdbx_strand_id
1 'polypeptide(L)'
;RVFGKSSLGLAYGLGLADVCLAPAIPSNTARGGGIIYPIMKSMAISFDSVPDKPETHRKLGSYLTLNSYYMNLIASSMFLTGTASNPMCQKFAANLGINITWMSWAAAGFVPGLVAFFVVPLVLYKLYPPELKKTGDAPKMAAQKLKEMGPISKNEWLMLLAFFILLGLWIFGGALSIDATTTAFIGLTLLLLTSVLTWKDVKSEKGAWDTIVWFA
;
A
#
# COMPACT_ATOMS: atom_id res chain seq x y z
N ARG A 1 -5.33 -17.72 1.23
CA ARG A 1 -5.95 -18.96 0.68
C ARG A 1 -6.61 -18.72 -0.68
N VAL A 2 -7.36 -17.61 -0.86
CA VAL A 2 -8.10 -17.32 -2.10
C VAL A 2 -7.15 -17.02 -3.26
N PHE A 3 -6.19 -16.12 -3.07
CA PHE A 3 -5.29 -15.64 -4.12
C PHE A 3 -4.02 -16.47 -4.32
N GLY A 4 -3.71 -17.43 -3.46
CA GLY A 4 -2.42 -18.12 -3.44
C GLY A 4 -2.23 -19.26 -4.43
N LYS A 5 -3.23 -19.61 -5.25
CA LYS A 5 -3.18 -20.83 -6.11
C LYS A 5 -2.57 -20.60 -7.48
N SER A 6 -2.37 -19.36 -7.89
CA SER A 6 -1.81 -18.98 -9.18
C SER A 6 -1.00 -17.69 -9.09
N SER A 7 -0.05 -17.52 -10.01
CA SER A 7 0.78 -16.30 -10.09
C SER A 7 -0.06 -15.04 -10.31
N LEU A 8 -1.11 -15.13 -11.12
CA LEU A 8 -2.07 -14.04 -11.30
C LEU A 8 -2.84 -13.75 -9.99
N GLY A 9 -3.25 -14.79 -9.26
CA GLY A 9 -3.87 -14.63 -7.95
C GLY A 9 -2.95 -13.95 -6.95
N LEU A 10 -1.67 -14.33 -6.89
CA LEU A 10 -0.67 -13.67 -6.03
C LEU A 10 -0.52 -12.19 -6.39
N ALA A 11 -0.50 -11.86 -7.68
CA ALA A 11 -0.44 -10.49 -8.17
C ALA A 11 -1.64 -9.65 -7.68
N TYR A 12 -2.86 -10.17 -7.80
CA TYR A 12 -4.06 -9.52 -7.25
C TYR A 12 -4.04 -9.42 -5.73
N GLY A 13 -3.56 -10.46 -5.04
CA GLY A 13 -3.45 -10.43 -3.58
C GLY A 13 -2.51 -9.35 -3.05
N LEU A 14 -1.35 -9.20 -3.69
CA LEU A 14 -0.40 -8.13 -3.36
C LEU A 14 -0.98 -6.74 -3.69
N GLY A 15 -1.61 -6.60 -4.86
CA GLY A 15 -2.27 -5.35 -5.25
C GLY A 15 -3.41 -4.97 -4.31
N LEU A 16 -4.23 -5.94 -3.87
CA LEU A 16 -5.30 -5.69 -2.90
C LEU A 16 -4.75 -5.23 -1.54
N ALA A 17 -3.67 -5.85 -1.08
CA ALA A 17 -2.99 -5.41 0.15
C ALA A 17 -2.50 -3.96 0.03
N ASP A 18 -1.90 -3.59 -1.11
CA ASP A 18 -1.44 -2.22 -1.36
C ASP A 18 -2.61 -1.21 -1.37
N VAL A 19 -3.71 -1.53 -2.07
CA VAL A 19 -4.92 -0.68 -2.09
C VAL A 19 -5.52 -0.51 -0.70
N CYS A 20 -5.57 -1.57 0.12
CA CYS A 20 -6.07 -1.47 1.50
C CYS A 20 -5.18 -0.61 2.41
N LEU A 21 -3.88 -0.59 2.18
CA LEU A 21 -2.93 0.22 2.95
C LEU A 21 -2.82 1.67 2.46
N ALA A 22 -3.16 1.94 1.19
CA ALA A 22 -2.97 3.24 0.55
C ALA A 22 -3.67 4.42 1.26
N PRO A 23 -4.88 4.29 1.82
CA PRO A 23 -5.51 5.39 2.57
C PRO A 23 -4.72 5.83 3.79
N ALA A 24 -4.06 4.90 4.49
CA ALA A 24 -3.42 5.15 5.77
C ALA A 24 -1.91 5.40 5.69
N ILE A 25 -1.26 4.98 4.62
CA ILE A 25 0.19 5.15 4.44
C ILE A 25 0.44 6.14 3.29
N PRO A 26 0.63 7.43 3.58
CA PRO A 26 0.70 8.50 2.60
C PRO A 26 2.04 8.57 1.84
N SER A 27 2.78 7.49 1.83
CA SER A 27 4.02 7.33 1.09
C SER A 27 3.96 6.07 0.25
N ASN A 28 3.89 6.23 -1.07
CA ASN A 28 3.96 5.12 -2.01
C ASN A 28 5.29 4.37 -1.92
N THR A 29 6.39 5.07 -1.68
CA THR A 29 7.73 4.47 -1.50
C THR A 29 7.79 3.62 -0.23
N ALA A 30 7.33 4.15 0.92
CA ALA A 30 7.30 3.39 2.16
C ALA A 30 6.37 2.16 2.06
N ARG A 31 5.20 2.31 1.45
CA ARG A 31 4.24 1.22 1.27
C ARG A 31 4.75 0.19 0.27
N GLY A 32 5.14 0.62 -0.94
CA GLY A 32 5.63 -0.27 -1.99
C GLY A 32 6.98 -0.89 -1.65
N GLY A 33 7.96 -0.09 -1.25
CA GLY A 33 9.33 -0.55 -0.96
C GLY A 33 9.49 -1.18 0.42
N GLY A 34 8.83 -0.62 1.44
CA GLY A 34 8.98 -1.07 2.83
C GLY A 34 8.07 -2.24 3.22
N ILE A 35 6.91 -2.40 2.57
CA ILE A 35 5.94 -3.44 2.96
C ILE A 35 5.73 -4.44 1.82
N ILE A 36 5.27 -3.98 0.66
CA ILE A 36 4.86 -4.88 -0.42
C ILE A 36 6.06 -5.60 -1.04
N TYR A 37 7.15 -4.87 -1.32
CA TYR A 37 8.32 -5.45 -1.97
C TYR A 37 9.01 -6.56 -1.14
N PRO A 38 9.28 -6.43 0.17
CA PRO A 38 9.84 -7.51 0.97
C PRO A 38 8.98 -8.78 0.97
N ILE A 39 7.65 -8.62 1.05
CA ILE A 39 6.70 -9.74 1.00
C ILE A 39 6.76 -10.41 -0.38
N MET A 40 6.68 -9.62 -1.45
CA MET A 40 6.77 -10.10 -2.83
C MET A 40 8.10 -10.83 -3.08
N LYS A 41 9.23 -10.23 -2.65
CA LYS A 41 10.56 -10.82 -2.78
C LYS A 41 10.67 -12.16 -2.04
N SER A 42 10.18 -12.23 -0.80
CA SER A 42 10.15 -13.48 -0.02
C SER A 42 9.33 -14.56 -0.74
N MET A 43 8.18 -14.18 -1.31
CA MET A 43 7.36 -15.10 -2.11
C MET A 43 8.10 -15.56 -3.38
N ALA A 44 8.72 -14.66 -4.12
CA ALA A 44 9.47 -15.02 -5.34
C ALA A 44 10.61 -16.00 -5.03
N ILE A 45 11.39 -15.74 -3.99
CA ILE A 45 12.49 -16.61 -3.55
C ILE A 45 11.97 -17.99 -3.16
N SER A 46 10.82 -18.09 -2.50
CA SER A 46 10.24 -19.38 -2.10
C SER A 46 9.79 -20.27 -3.27
N PHE A 47 9.72 -19.68 -4.47
CA PHE A 47 9.49 -20.38 -5.74
C PHE A 47 10.74 -20.41 -6.63
N ASP A 48 11.92 -20.35 -6.05
CA ASP A 48 13.21 -20.37 -6.75
C ASP A 48 13.37 -19.26 -7.80
N SER A 49 12.71 -18.13 -7.64
CA SER A 49 12.91 -16.93 -8.46
C SER A 49 13.77 -15.94 -7.67
N VAL A 50 15.08 -16.05 -7.89
CA VAL A 50 16.12 -15.39 -7.05
C VAL A 50 16.70 -14.19 -7.79
N PRO A 51 16.79 -12.99 -7.16
CA PRO A 51 17.31 -11.78 -7.82
C PRO A 51 18.73 -11.92 -8.39
N ASP A 52 19.60 -12.69 -7.70
CA ASP A 52 21.01 -12.84 -8.10
C ASP A 52 21.22 -13.92 -9.20
N LYS A 53 20.14 -14.55 -9.67
CA LYS A 53 20.15 -15.58 -10.72
C LYS A 53 19.25 -15.18 -11.88
N PRO A 54 19.78 -14.48 -12.91
CA PRO A 54 18.97 -13.94 -14.03
C PRO A 54 18.08 -14.98 -14.72
N GLU A 55 18.57 -16.21 -14.84
CA GLU A 55 17.85 -17.33 -15.45
C GLU A 55 16.58 -17.73 -14.70
N THR A 56 16.44 -17.31 -13.44
CA THR A 56 15.27 -17.61 -12.60
C THR A 56 14.25 -16.47 -12.55
N HIS A 57 14.57 -15.29 -13.05
CA HIS A 57 13.73 -14.09 -12.90
C HIS A 57 12.35 -14.26 -13.52
N ARG A 58 12.29 -14.94 -14.69
CA ARG A 58 11.04 -15.19 -15.42
C ARG A 58 10.14 -16.22 -14.75
N LYS A 59 10.65 -17.02 -13.80
CA LYS A 59 9.80 -17.97 -13.08
C LYS A 59 8.60 -17.28 -12.45
N LEU A 60 8.85 -16.22 -11.65
CA LEU A 60 7.78 -15.50 -10.95
C LEU A 60 8.16 -14.05 -10.61
N GLY A 61 9.41 -13.81 -10.19
CA GLY A 61 9.85 -12.57 -9.57
C GLY A 61 9.67 -11.33 -10.44
N SER A 62 10.08 -11.38 -11.71
CA SER A 62 9.93 -10.25 -12.63
C SER A 62 8.47 -9.83 -12.83
N TYR A 63 7.57 -10.80 -13.00
CA TYR A 63 6.14 -10.54 -13.14
C TYR A 63 5.55 -9.89 -11.89
N LEU A 64 5.85 -10.44 -10.70
CA LEU A 64 5.34 -9.89 -9.45
C LEU A 64 5.93 -8.50 -9.15
N THR A 65 7.21 -8.27 -9.49
CA THR A 65 7.86 -6.95 -9.32
C THR A 65 7.17 -5.89 -10.19
N LEU A 66 7.01 -6.16 -11.47
CA LEU A 66 6.30 -5.25 -12.38
C LEU A 66 4.87 -5.01 -11.93
N ASN A 67 4.16 -6.09 -11.57
CA ASN A 67 2.79 -5.97 -11.05
C ASN A 67 2.71 -5.11 -9.79
N SER A 68 3.59 -5.36 -8.80
CA SER A 68 3.60 -4.59 -7.55
C SER A 68 3.91 -3.11 -7.80
N TYR A 69 4.81 -2.80 -8.73
CA TYR A 69 5.10 -1.42 -9.14
C TYR A 69 3.85 -0.71 -9.68
N TYR A 70 3.17 -1.30 -10.66
CA TYR A 70 1.97 -0.68 -11.24
C TYR A 70 0.80 -0.64 -10.25
N MET A 71 0.63 -1.68 -9.42
CA MET A 71 -0.40 -1.67 -8.38
C MET A 71 -0.17 -0.58 -7.34
N ASN A 72 1.09 -0.33 -6.99
CA ASN A 72 1.43 0.77 -6.08
C ASN A 72 1.08 2.14 -6.69
N LEU A 73 1.31 2.36 -7.98
CA LEU A 73 0.88 3.59 -8.67
C LEU A 73 -0.65 3.73 -8.68
N ILE A 74 -1.37 2.65 -8.99
CA ILE A 74 -2.83 2.64 -9.00
C ILE A 74 -3.38 2.95 -7.60
N ALA A 75 -2.92 2.23 -6.58
CA ALA A 75 -3.33 2.45 -5.20
C ALA A 75 -3.02 3.89 -4.72
N SER A 76 -1.87 4.43 -5.12
CA SER A 76 -1.46 5.79 -4.77
C SER A 76 -2.34 6.87 -5.40
N SER A 77 -2.86 6.65 -6.60
CA SER A 77 -3.74 7.61 -7.30
C SER A 77 -5.18 7.56 -6.81
N MET A 78 -5.65 6.42 -6.27
CA MET A 78 -7.04 6.25 -5.84
C MET A 78 -7.42 7.10 -4.62
N PHE A 79 -6.48 7.42 -3.75
CA PHE A 79 -6.75 8.11 -2.48
C PHE A 79 -5.92 9.39 -2.37
N LEU A 80 -6.54 10.46 -1.85
CA LEU A 80 -5.85 11.74 -1.63
C LEU A 80 -4.59 11.56 -0.76
N THR A 81 -4.66 10.70 0.23
CA THR A 81 -3.55 10.36 1.13
C THR A 81 -2.63 9.27 0.57
N GLY A 82 -2.81 8.78 -0.65
CA GLY A 82 -2.05 7.66 -1.21
C GLY A 82 -0.59 7.98 -1.56
N THR A 83 -0.27 9.24 -1.83
CA THR A 83 1.10 9.74 -2.05
C THR A 83 1.19 11.24 -1.74
N ALA A 84 2.37 11.73 -1.44
CA ALA A 84 2.60 13.14 -1.04
C ALA A 84 2.23 14.17 -2.13
N SER A 85 2.29 13.81 -3.40
CA SER A 85 1.91 14.70 -4.52
C SER A 85 0.42 15.02 -4.59
N ASN A 86 -0.47 14.13 -4.12
CA ASN A 86 -1.91 14.33 -4.22
C ASN A 86 -2.41 15.52 -3.38
N PRO A 87 -2.00 15.69 -2.10
CA PRO A 87 -2.33 16.90 -1.33
C PRO A 87 -1.78 18.20 -1.95
N MET A 88 -0.66 18.14 -2.67
CA MET A 88 -0.15 19.30 -3.41
C MET A 88 -1.10 19.67 -4.55
N CYS A 89 -1.56 18.70 -5.33
CA CYS A 89 -2.57 18.93 -6.38
C CYS A 89 -3.86 19.53 -5.79
N GLN A 90 -4.31 19.00 -4.63
CA GLN A 90 -5.44 19.55 -3.90
C GLN A 90 -5.23 21.04 -3.53
N LYS A 91 -4.04 21.38 -3.01
CA LYS A 91 -3.70 22.76 -2.63
C LYS A 91 -3.68 23.70 -3.86
N PHE A 92 -3.12 23.26 -4.97
CA PHE A 92 -3.14 24.06 -6.21
C PHE A 92 -4.55 24.27 -6.73
N ALA A 93 -5.41 23.24 -6.67
CA ALA A 93 -6.82 23.39 -7.03
C ALA A 93 -7.55 24.39 -6.12
N ALA A 94 -7.27 24.35 -4.80
CA ALA A 94 -7.84 25.29 -3.83
C ALA A 94 -7.44 26.74 -4.11
N ASN A 95 -6.22 27.01 -4.58
CA ASN A 95 -5.76 28.34 -4.99
C ASN A 95 -6.55 28.88 -6.20
N LEU A 96 -7.18 28.00 -6.99
CA LEU A 96 -8.04 28.33 -8.10
C LEU A 96 -9.54 28.34 -7.72
N GLY A 97 -9.85 28.26 -6.42
CA GLY A 97 -11.23 28.23 -5.91
C GLY A 97 -11.92 26.87 -6.03
N ILE A 98 -11.19 25.80 -6.37
CA ILE A 98 -11.75 24.44 -6.51
C ILE A 98 -11.51 23.68 -5.21
N ASN A 99 -12.60 23.35 -4.52
CA ASN A 99 -12.53 22.57 -3.29
C ASN A 99 -12.58 21.07 -3.56
N ILE A 100 -11.47 20.38 -3.37
CA ILE A 100 -11.33 18.92 -3.47
C ILE A 100 -11.26 18.35 -2.06
N THR A 101 -12.21 17.50 -1.69
CA THR A 101 -12.21 16.77 -0.42
C THR A 101 -11.58 15.38 -0.60
N TRP A 102 -11.20 14.73 0.51
CA TRP A 102 -10.72 13.36 0.47
C TRP A 102 -11.73 12.42 -0.20
N MET A 103 -13.02 12.59 0.13
CA MET A 103 -14.10 11.76 -0.44
C MET A 103 -14.32 12.03 -1.93
N SER A 104 -14.29 13.31 -2.38
CA SER A 104 -14.44 13.62 -3.80
C SER A 104 -13.28 13.09 -4.63
N TRP A 105 -12.06 13.13 -4.10
CA TRP A 105 -10.89 12.50 -4.72
C TRP A 105 -11.07 10.97 -4.84
N ALA A 106 -11.41 10.30 -3.71
CA ALA A 106 -11.64 8.86 -3.69
C ALA A 106 -12.76 8.43 -4.64
N ALA A 107 -13.87 9.18 -4.68
CA ALA A 107 -14.98 8.90 -5.60
C ALA A 107 -14.56 9.03 -7.08
N ALA A 108 -13.78 10.07 -7.42
CA ALA A 108 -13.26 10.24 -8.78
C ALA A 108 -12.23 9.17 -9.16
N GLY A 109 -11.36 8.77 -8.21
CA GLY A 109 -10.33 7.77 -8.42
C GLY A 109 -10.83 6.32 -8.40
N PHE A 110 -12.01 6.06 -7.81
CA PHE A 110 -12.49 4.71 -7.55
C PHE A 110 -12.75 3.92 -8.84
N VAL A 111 -13.51 4.47 -9.77
CA VAL A 111 -13.87 3.76 -11.01
C VAL A 111 -12.63 3.50 -11.89
N PRO A 112 -11.83 4.52 -12.27
CA PRO A 112 -10.63 4.27 -13.07
C PRO A 112 -9.61 3.40 -12.33
N GLY A 113 -9.48 3.54 -11.00
CA GLY A 113 -8.62 2.72 -10.18
C GLY A 113 -9.03 1.25 -10.17
N LEU A 114 -10.32 0.95 -10.04
CA LEU A 114 -10.82 -0.43 -10.13
C LEU A 114 -10.60 -1.03 -11.52
N VAL A 115 -10.87 -0.29 -12.57
CA VAL A 115 -10.61 -0.76 -13.95
C VAL A 115 -9.12 -1.08 -14.10
N ALA A 116 -8.24 -0.17 -13.72
CA ALA A 116 -6.80 -0.40 -13.77
C ALA A 116 -6.37 -1.58 -12.88
N PHE A 117 -6.93 -1.71 -11.67
CA PHE A 117 -6.66 -2.81 -10.76
C PHE A 117 -6.93 -4.18 -11.38
N PHE A 118 -8.03 -4.33 -12.12
CA PHE A 118 -8.34 -5.60 -12.78
C PHE A 118 -7.62 -5.78 -14.11
N VAL A 119 -7.44 -4.72 -14.88
CA VAL A 119 -6.88 -4.80 -16.24
C VAL A 119 -5.37 -4.96 -16.22
N VAL A 120 -4.65 -4.18 -15.40
CA VAL A 120 -3.18 -4.14 -15.45
C VAL A 120 -2.52 -5.48 -15.15
N PRO A 121 -2.89 -6.26 -14.09
CA PRO A 121 -2.32 -7.58 -13.87
C PRO A 121 -2.59 -8.56 -15.00
N LEU A 122 -3.76 -8.48 -15.64
CA LEU A 122 -4.11 -9.33 -16.78
C LEU A 122 -3.27 -8.98 -18.01
N VAL A 123 -3.10 -7.69 -18.28
CA VAL A 123 -2.26 -7.22 -19.40
C VAL A 123 -0.82 -7.67 -19.20
N LEU A 124 -0.26 -7.42 -18.00
CA LEU A 124 1.08 -7.89 -17.66
C LEU A 124 1.21 -9.41 -17.76
N TYR A 125 0.20 -10.15 -17.29
CA TYR A 125 0.19 -11.61 -17.37
C TYR A 125 0.19 -12.12 -18.81
N LYS A 126 -0.41 -11.38 -19.76
CA LYS A 126 -0.41 -11.71 -21.18
C LYS A 126 0.86 -11.28 -21.90
N LEU A 127 1.34 -10.06 -21.65
CA LEU A 127 2.50 -9.48 -22.33
C LEU A 127 3.82 -10.01 -21.76
N TYR A 128 3.87 -10.26 -20.47
CA TYR A 128 5.06 -10.71 -19.75
C TYR A 128 4.71 -11.87 -18.80
N PRO A 129 4.28 -13.02 -19.33
CA PRO A 129 3.80 -14.13 -18.52
C PRO A 129 4.92 -14.71 -17.64
N PRO A 130 4.64 -15.04 -16.38
CA PRO A 130 5.54 -15.84 -15.57
C PRO A 130 5.57 -17.28 -16.09
N GLU A 131 6.72 -17.94 -15.99
CA GLU A 131 6.85 -19.37 -16.33
C GLU A 131 6.02 -20.23 -15.36
N LEU A 132 6.08 -19.90 -14.08
CA LEU A 132 5.29 -20.55 -13.03
C LEU A 132 3.87 -19.97 -13.01
N LYS A 133 2.90 -20.71 -13.54
CA LYS A 133 1.48 -20.30 -13.57
C LYS A 133 0.70 -20.75 -12.33
N LYS A 134 1.05 -21.90 -11.76
CA LYS A 134 0.39 -22.50 -10.59
C LYS A 134 1.30 -22.42 -9.37
N THR A 135 0.79 -21.90 -8.28
CA THR A 135 1.51 -21.67 -7.01
C THR A 135 0.81 -22.44 -5.88
N GLY A 136 0.51 -23.71 -6.11
CA GLY A 136 -0.31 -24.55 -5.22
C GLY A 136 0.15 -24.62 -3.76
N ASP A 137 1.44 -24.42 -3.49
CA ASP A 137 2.00 -24.44 -2.12
C ASP A 137 1.99 -23.10 -1.41
N ALA A 138 1.77 -21.97 -2.11
CA ALA A 138 1.70 -20.65 -1.50
C ALA A 138 0.67 -20.54 -0.35
N PRO A 139 -0.54 -21.12 -0.44
CA PRO A 139 -1.48 -21.10 0.68
C PRO A 139 -0.98 -21.83 1.93
N LYS A 140 -0.24 -22.92 1.77
CA LYS A 140 0.36 -23.66 2.90
C LYS A 140 1.48 -22.86 3.55
N MET A 141 2.36 -22.28 2.74
CA MET A 141 3.43 -21.40 3.20
C MET A 141 2.89 -20.18 3.95
N ALA A 142 1.86 -19.53 3.42
CA ALA A 142 1.20 -18.42 4.07
C ALA A 142 0.55 -18.83 5.41
N ALA A 143 -0.09 -20.00 5.47
CA ALA A 143 -0.67 -20.52 6.70
C ALA A 143 0.40 -20.83 7.77
N GLN A 144 1.54 -21.36 7.35
CA GLN A 144 2.66 -21.62 8.24
C GLN A 144 3.25 -20.31 8.78
N LYS A 145 3.52 -19.34 7.92
CA LYS A 145 3.98 -18.00 8.30
C LYS A 145 3.03 -17.32 9.29
N LEU A 146 1.72 -17.38 9.02
CA LEU A 146 0.71 -16.82 9.92
C LEU A 146 0.73 -17.52 11.30
N LYS A 147 0.95 -18.83 11.33
CA LYS A 147 1.08 -19.58 12.58
C LYS A 147 2.36 -19.20 13.35
N GLU A 148 3.47 -18.98 12.64
CA GLU A 148 4.75 -18.53 13.23
C GLU A 148 4.63 -17.11 13.83
N MET A 149 3.83 -16.22 13.21
CA MET A 149 3.57 -14.86 13.73
C MET A 149 2.76 -14.86 15.03
N GLY A 150 1.99 -15.91 15.29
CA GLY A 150 1.17 -16.01 16.49
C GLY A 150 -0.11 -15.16 16.47
N PRO A 151 -0.77 -14.96 17.62
CA PRO A 151 -1.96 -14.14 17.75
C PRO A 151 -1.63 -12.64 17.63
N ILE A 152 -2.62 -11.87 17.19
CA ILE A 152 -2.51 -10.41 17.08
C ILE A 152 -2.15 -9.82 18.45
N SER A 153 -1.08 -9.04 18.49
CA SER A 153 -0.59 -8.36 19.69
C SER A 153 -1.45 -7.14 20.05
N LYS A 154 -1.31 -6.65 21.30
CA LYS A 154 -1.98 -5.42 21.74
C LYS A 154 -1.62 -4.22 20.85
N ASN A 155 -0.36 -4.10 20.44
CA ASN A 155 0.10 -2.98 19.60
C ASN A 155 -0.49 -3.05 18.20
N GLU A 156 -0.65 -4.25 17.62
CA GLU A 156 -1.31 -4.44 16.33
C GLU A 156 -2.80 -4.08 16.40
N TRP A 157 -3.49 -4.39 17.50
CA TRP A 157 -4.88 -3.95 17.72
C TRP A 157 -4.99 -2.43 17.85
N LEU A 158 -4.07 -1.78 18.58
CA LEU A 158 -4.03 -0.32 18.70
C LEU A 158 -3.72 0.34 17.34
N MET A 159 -2.84 -0.25 16.55
CA MET A 159 -2.55 0.21 15.19
C MET A 159 -3.79 0.10 14.29
N LEU A 160 -4.52 -1.03 14.34
CA LEU A 160 -5.77 -1.20 13.60
C LEU A 160 -6.83 -0.19 14.03
N LEU A 161 -6.97 0.05 15.32
CA LEU A 161 -7.91 1.04 15.85
C LEU A 161 -7.55 2.45 15.34
N ALA A 162 -6.29 2.83 15.43
CA ALA A 162 -5.81 4.11 14.90
C ALA A 162 -6.08 4.23 13.38
N PHE A 163 -5.86 3.16 12.61
CA PHE A 163 -6.17 3.12 11.19
C PHE A 163 -7.65 3.41 10.91
N PHE A 164 -8.58 2.75 11.61
CA PHE A 164 -10.01 2.97 11.42
C PHE A 164 -10.48 4.36 11.87
N ILE A 165 -9.89 4.90 12.94
CA ILE A 165 -10.16 6.29 13.37
C ILE A 165 -9.72 7.27 12.29
N LEU A 166 -8.50 7.13 11.76
CA LEU A 166 -7.98 7.98 10.69
C LEU A 166 -8.85 7.91 9.43
N LEU A 167 -9.20 6.69 9.01
CA LEU A 167 -10.04 6.48 7.85
C LEU A 167 -11.42 7.14 8.03
N GLY A 168 -12.04 6.99 9.20
CA GLY A 168 -13.29 7.66 9.54
C GLY A 168 -13.16 9.19 9.49
N LEU A 169 -12.10 9.73 10.08
CA LEU A 169 -11.84 11.19 10.06
C LEU A 169 -11.59 11.72 8.64
N TRP A 170 -10.93 10.98 7.76
CA TRP A 170 -10.77 11.40 6.36
C TRP A 170 -12.06 11.34 5.56
N ILE A 171 -12.89 10.30 5.77
CA ILE A 171 -14.19 10.16 5.11
C ILE A 171 -15.14 11.28 5.53
N PHE A 172 -15.23 11.54 6.82
CA PHE A 172 -16.16 12.52 7.40
C PHE A 172 -15.55 13.91 7.64
N GLY A 173 -14.25 14.09 7.39
CA GLY A 173 -13.52 15.32 7.65
C GLY A 173 -14.13 16.56 7.01
N GLY A 174 -14.67 16.43 5.79
CA GLY A 174 -15.40 17.53 5.14
C GLY A 174 -16.61 18.03 5.94
N ALA A 175 -17.35 17.11 6.54
CA ALA A 175 -18.52 17.47 7.40
C ALA A 175 -18.11 18.00 8.77
N LEU A 176 -16.93 17.57 9.28
CA LEU A 176 -16.37 17.97 10.57
C LEU A 176 -15.46 19.20 10.49
N SER A 177 -15.25 19.75 9.29
CA SER A 177 -14.28 20.83 9.03
C SER A 177 -12.85 20.50 9.50
N ILE A 178 -12.49 19.21 9.43
CA ILE A 178 -11.14 18.69 9.76
C ILE A 178 -10.41 18.41 8.45
N ASP A 179 -9.27 19.05 8.24
CA ASP A 179 -8.45 18.80 7.05
C ASP A 179 -7.63 17.51 7.18
N ALA A 180 -7.13 17.02 6.02
CA ALA A 180 -6.42 15.75 5.96
C ALA A 180 -5.10 15.74 6.75
N THR A 181 -4.43 16.90 6.86
CA THR A 181 -3.18 17.04 7.61
C THR A 181 -3.42 16.96 9.10
N THR A 182 -4.44 17.68 9.60
CA THR A 182 -4.87 17.62 11.01
C THR A 182 -5.22 16.17 11.38
N THR A 183 -5.97 15.47 10.53
CA THR A 183 -6.28 14.05 10.73
C THR A 183 -5.00 13.19 10.86
N ALA A 184 -4.01 13.41 9.99
CA ALA A 184 -2.74 12.67 10.08
C ALA A 184 -1.99 12.92 11.40
N PHE A 185 -1.97 14.18 11.88
CA PHE A 185 -1.38 14.51 13.19
C PHE A 185 -2.14 13.90 14.37
N ILE A 186 -3.46 13.81 14.30
CA ILE A 186 -4.27 13.07 15.30
C ILE A 186 -3.81 11.61 15.36
N GLY A 187 -3.64 10.96 14.22
CA GLY A 187 -3.17 9.58 14.15
C GLY A 187 -1.78 9.39 14.74
N LEU A 188 -0.83 10.26 14.36
CA LEU A 188 0.52 10.23 14.92
C LEU A 188 0.50 10.41 16.44
N THR A 189 -0.28 11.35 16.92
CA THR A 189 -0.44 11.62 18.37
C THR A 189 -1.00 10.40 19.10
N LEU A 190 -2.04 9.75 18.56
CA LEU A 190 -2.60 8.52 19.12
C LEU A 190 -1.57 7.39 19.22
N LEU A 191 -0.77 7.19 18.17
CA LEU A 191 0.25 6.15 18.15
C LEU A 191 1.41 6.43 19.13
N LEU A 192 1.77 7.70 19.33
CA LEU A 192 2.76 8.11 20.32
C LEU A 192 2.23 7.99 21.76
N LEU A 193 0.99 8.44 22.02
CA LEU A 193 0.36 8.35 23.35
C LEU A 193 0.13 6.90 23.79
N THR A 194 -0.18 6.01 22.84
CA THR A 194 -0.36 4.59 23.11
C THR A 194 0.95 3.80 23.13
N SER A 195 2.09 4.47 22.90
CA SER A 195 3.43 3.86 22.83
C SER A 195 3.54 2.75 21.77
N VAL A 196 2.67 2.77 20.76
CA VAL A 196 2.79 1.91 19.55
C VAL A 196 3.97 2.40 18.72
N LEU A 197 4.15 3.74 18.62
CA LEU A 197 5.34 4.39 18.10
C LEU A 197 6.04 5.15 19.20
N THR A 198 7.36 5.22 19.11
CA THR A 198 8.20 6.07 19.97
C THR A 198 8.69 7.29 19.19
N TRP A 199 9.08 8.35 19.92
CA TRP A 199 9.70 9.52 19.27
C TRP A 199 10.99 9.17 18.52
N LYS A 200 11.67 8.09 18.92
CA LYS A 200 12.84 7.57 18.21
C LYS A 200 12.46 7.04 16.82
N ASP A 201 11.33 6.34 16.71
CA ASP A 201 10.83 5.82 15.44
C ASP A 201 10.51 6.97 14.49
N VAL A 202 9.81 8.01 14.98
CA VAL A 202 9.51 9.22 14.20
C VAL A 202 10.79 9.88 13.68
N LYS A 203 11.81 10.07 14.55
CA LYS A 203 13.08 10.69 14.15
C LYS A 203 13.89 9.84 13.17
N SER A 204 13.76 8.53 13.23
CA SER A 204 14.52 7.62 12.36
C SER A 204 13.90 7.42 10.98
N GLU A 205 12.67 7.91 10.74
CA GLU A 205 11.98 7.80 9.45
C GLU A 205 12.55 8.80 8.43
N LYS A 206 13.68 8.44 7.83
CA LYS A 206 14.41 9.30 6.88
C LYS A 206 13.55 9.72 5.69
N GLY A 207 12.72 8.81 5.15
CA GLY A 207 11.87 9.12 4.01
C GLY A 207 10.86 10.23 4.27
N ALA A 208 10.33 10.32 5.49
CA ALA A 208 9.44 11.42 5.88
C ALA A 208 10.20 12.76 5.99
N TRP A 209 11.37 12.75 6.62
CA TRP A 209 12.20 13.96 6.75
C TRP A 209 12.74 14.43 5.40
N ASP A 210 13.17 13.54 4.53
CA ASP A 210 13.58 13.87 3.15
C ASP A 210 12.42 14.51 2.39
N THR A 211 11.20 13.99 2.54
CA THR A 211 10.00 14.56 1.91
C THR A 211 9.75 15.99 2.38
N ILE A 212 9.86 16.27 3.69
CA ILE A 212 9.71 17.63 4.23
C ILE A 212 10.75 18.56 3.60
N VAL A 213 12.02 18.15 3.51
CA VAL A 213 13.09 18.98 2.91
C VAL A 213 12.82 19.27 1.43
N TRP A 214 12.31 18.30 0.67
CA TRP A 214 12.06 18.46 -0.76
C TRP A 214 10.80 19.26 -1.09
N PHE A 215 9.78 19.26 -0.23
CA PHE A 215 8.48 19.88 -0.48
C PHE A 215 8.20 21.13 0.37
N ALA A 216 9.06 21.46 1.34
CA ALA A 216 8.95 22.68 2.13
C ALA A 216 9.52 23.90 1.41
#